data_12f7c11141bc92b601cb032193b873a3
#
_entry.id   12f7c11141bc92b601cb032193b873a3
#
_cell.length_a   1.000
_cell.length_b   1.000
_cell.length_c   1.000
_cell.angle_alpha   90.00
_cell.angle_beta   90.00
_cell.angle_gamma   90.00
#
_symmetry.space_group_name_H-M   'P 1'
#
loop_
_entity.id
_entity.type
_entity.pdbx_description
1 polymer ?
#
loop_
_entity_poly.entity_id
_entity_poly.type
_entity_poly.pdbx_seq_one_letter_code
_entity_poly.pdbx_strand_id
1 'polypeptide(L)'
;DYAPRVYEDVENGRWEYAVALSPTHEFQQVSYVNGIHTSKGGKHVDYILQQITRKLSAYIEKKKKITVNTNSIKEQLILFLRCDIENPAFDSQTKDFMNTPSSKFGSSCVVSEEFIEKIAKMGVMEAACAITEVKESKAAKKTDGTKSKNVRGIPKLIDANWAGTEKSSLCTVIF
;
A
#
# COMPACT_ATOMS: atom_id res chain seq x y z
N ASP A 1 23.06 -11.26 1.20
CA ASP A 1 21.70 -11.66 1.58
C ASP A 1 20.73 -11.14 0.54
N TYR A 2 20.18 -12.06 -0.25
CA TYR A 2 19.18 -11.70 -1.25
C TYR A 2 17.80 -11.66 -0.57
N ALA A 3 17.18 -10.48 -0.52
CA ALA A 3 15.80 -10.35 -0.10
C ALA A 3 14.90 -11.25 -0.97
N PRO A 4 13.95 -11.98 -0.38
CA PRO A 4 13.04 -12.81 -1.15
C PRO A 4 12.28 -11.97 -2.17
N ARG A 5 12.21 -12.47 -3.39
CA ARG A 5 11.52 -11.81 -4.51
C ARG A 5 10.70 -12.82 -5.29
N VAL A 6 9.59 -12.38 -5.80
CA VAL A 6 8.73 -13.15 -6.69
C VAL A 6 8.78 -12.52 -8.07
N TYR A 7 9.00 -13.34 -9.08
CA TYR A 7 9.10 -12.95 -10.49
C TYR A 7 8.00 -13.60 -11.30
N GLU A 8 7.47 -12.90 -12.28
CA GLU A 8 6.53 -13.39 -13.27
C GLU A 8 6.82 -12.77 -14.64
N ASP A 9 6.66 -13.55 -15.69
CA ASP A 9 6.76 -13.17 -17.08
C ASP A 9 5.43 -13.51 -17.77
N VAL A 10 4.89 -12.55 -18.50
CA VAL A 10 3.59 -12.64 -19.18
C VAL A 10 3.74 -12.20 -20.63
N GLU A 11 2.99 -12.82 -21.52
CA GLU A 11 2.96 -12.54 -22.97
C GLU A 11 4.34 -12.64 -23.65
N ASN A 12 5.05 -13.73 -23.43
CA ASN A 12 6.34 -14.02 -24.06
C ASN A 12 7.38 -12.90 -23.88
N GLY A 13 7.49 -12.38 -22.67
CA GLY A 13 8.46 -11.34 -22.32
C GLY A 13 8.02 -9.90 -22.61
N ARG A 14 6.77 -9.66 -23.03
CA ARG A 14 6.27 -8.29 -23.17
C ARG A 14 6.05 -7.59 -21.82
N TRP A 15 5.76 -8.38 -20.78
CA TRP A 15 5.60 -7.93 -19.41
C TRP A 15 6.41 -8.81 -18.48
N GLU A 16 7.44 -8.26 -17.92
CA GLU A 16 8.26 -8.92 -16.90
C GLU A 16 8.22 -8.08 -15.63
N TYR A 17 7.88 -8.68 -14.52
CA TYR A 17 7.84 -7.97 -13.26
C TYR A 17 8.26 -8.85 -12.09
N ALA A 18 8.85 -8.19 -11.11
CA ALA A 18 9.20 -8.81 -9.84
C ALA A 18 8.80 -7.91 -8.68
N VAL A 19 8.45 -8.53 -7.58
CA VAL A 19 8.11 -7.84 -6.34
C VAL A 19 8.99 -8.36 -5.22
N ALA A 20 9.49 -7.42 -4.41
CA ALA A 20 10.20 -7.70 -3.16
C ALA A 20 9.55 -6.94 -2.01
N LEU A 21 9.83 -7.39 -0.77
CA LEU A 21 9.41 -6.67 0.43
C LEU A 21 10.30 -5.44 0.64
N SER A 22 9.70 -4.29 0.89
CA SER A 22 10.44 -3.06 1.19
C SER A 22 10.96 -3.08 2.63
N PRO A 23 12.26 -2.95 2.86
CA PRO A 23 12.83 -2.88 4.20
C PRO A 23 12.58 -1.53 4.88
N THR A 24 12.26 -0.49 4.11
CA THR A 24 12.03 0.88 4.60
C THR A 24 10.56 1.18 4.84
N HIS A 25 9.64 0.26 4.50
CA HIS A 25 8.20 0.48 4.51
C HIS A 25 7.77 1.68 3.65
N GLU A 26 8.50 1.90 2.57
CA GLU A 26 8.19 2.90 1.55
C GLU A 26 8.12 2.22 0.19
N PHE A 27 7.16 2.64 -0.62
CA PHE A 27 7.05 2.13 -1.99
C PHE A 27 8.24 2.58 -2.83
N GLN A 28 8.90 1.62 -3.44
CA GLN A 28 9.97 1.85 -4.40
C GLN A 28 9.65 1.18 -5.73
N GLN A 29 10.13 1.75 -6.82
CA GLN A 29 9.95 1.15 -8.13
C GLN A 29 11.19 1.35 -9.00
N VAL A 30 11.47 0.36 -9.83
CA VAL A 30 12.41 0.44 -10.95
C VAL A 30 11.68 -0.05 -12.18
N SER A 31 11.45 0.82 -13.15
CA SER A 31 10.65 0.46 -14.31
C SER A 31 11.29 0.87 -15.63
N TYR A 32 11.03 0.06 -16.65
CA TYR A 32 11.50 0.25 -18.01
C TYR A 32 10.34 0.06 -19.00
N VAL A 33 10.28 0.95 -19.99
CA VAL A 33 9.37 0.84 -21.14
C VAL A 33 10.19 0.84 -22.41
N ASN A 34 10.10 -0.23 -23.21
CA ASN A 34 10.88 -0.40 -24.44
C ASN A 34 12.39 -0.15 -24.23
N GLY A 35 12.92 -0.65 -23.10
CA GLY A 35 14.31 -0.47 -22.70
C GLY A 35 14.67 0.90 -22.11
N ILE A 36 13.72 1.85 -22.03
CA ILE A 36 13.95 3.19 -21.48
C ILE A 36 13.60 3.18 -19.99
N HIS A 37 14.54 3.62 -19.14
CA HIS A 37 14.31 3.74 -17.70
C HIS A 37 13.32 4.89 -17.38
N THR A 38 12.23 4.56 -16.71
CA THR A 38 11.22 5.52 -16.28
C THR A 38 11.38 5.79 -14.78
N SER A 39 12.26 6.72 -14.41
CA SER A 39 12.65 6.99 -13.02
C SER A 39 11.47 7.41 -12.12
N LYS A 40 10.51 8.13 -12.68
CA LYS A 40 9.27 8.57 -12.00
C LYS A 40 8.10 7.59 -12.17
N GLY A 41 8.33 6.46 -12.85
CA GLY A 41 7.27 5.48 -13.13
C GLY A 41 6.34 5.90 -14.25
N GLY A 42 5.04 5.71 -14.06
CA GLY A 42 4.02 6.06 -15.03
C GLY A 42 2.82 5.13 -15.01
N LYS A 43 1.95 5.26 -16.00
CA LYS A 43 0.70 4.50 -16.11
C LYS A 43 0.90 2.98 -16.16
N HIS A 44 2.04 2.50 -16.67
CA HIS A 44 2.39 1.07 -16.68
C HIS A 44 2.64 0.54 -15.27
N VAL A 45 3.33 1.32 -14.43
CA VAL A 45 3.56 0.99 -13.02
C VAL A 45 2.24 0.96 -12.27
N ASP A 46 1.41 1.99 -12.42
CA ASP A 46 0.09 2.06 -11.80
C ASP A 46 -0.80 0.87 -12.21
N TYR A 47 -0.75 0.48 -13.49
CA TYR A 47 -1.55 -0.62 -14.04
C TYR A 47 -1.25 -1.96 -13.36
N ILE A 48 0.02 -2.30 -13.18
CA ILE A 48 0.43 -3.54 -12.49
C ILE A 48 0.22 -3.43 -10.99
N LEU A 49 0.60 -2.30 -10.40
CA LEU A 49 0.50 -2.07 -8.96
C LEU A 49 -0.95 -2.13 -8.45
N GLN A 50 -1.91 -1.55 -9.17
CA GLN A 50 -3.33 -1.63 -8.84
C GLN A 50 -3.84 -3.07 -8.84
N GLN A 51 -3.44 -3.88 -9.80
CA GLN A 51 -3.81 -5.30 -9.84
C GLN A 51 -3.24 -6.06 -8.63
N ILE A 52 -1.94 -5.86 -8.34
CA ILE A 52 -1.27 -6.51 -7.21
C ILE A 52 -1.94 -6.11 -5.89
N THR A 53 -2.09 -4.82 -5.62
CA THR A 53 -2.64 -4.34 -4.35
C THR A 53 -4.10 -4.74 -4.15
N ARG A 54 -4.91 -4.69 -5.20
CA ARG A 54 -6.32 -5.11 -5.16
C ARG A 54 -6.46 -6.61 -4.91
N LYS A 55 -5.70 -7.44 -5.63
CA LYS A 55 -5.73 -8.90 -5.45
C LYS A 55 -5.17 -9.31 -4.10
N LEU A 56 -4.10 -8.69 -3.62
CA LEU A 56 -3.55 -8.93 -2.29
C LEU A 56 -4.54 -8.53 -1.19
N SER A 57 -5.20 -7.38 -1.31
CA SER A 57 -6.23 -6.96 -0.35
C SER A 57 -7.36 -7.99 -0.25
N ALA A 58 -7.87 -8.46 -1.40
CA ALA A 58 -8.91 -9.50 -1.43
C ALA A 58 -8.42 -10.84 -0.87
N TYR A 59 -7.17 -11.21 -1.13
CA TYR A 59 -6.56 -12.42 -0.60
C TYR A 59 -6.41 -12.37 0.93
N ILE A 60 -5.95 -11.24 1.47
CA ILE A 60 -5.80 -11.03 2.92
C ILE A 60 -7.18 -11.05 3.61
N GLU A 61 -8.17 -10.39 3.04
CA GLU A 61 -9.54 -10.38 3.56
C GLU A 61 -10.14 -11.79 3.61
N LYS A 62 -9.93 -12.58 2.55
CA LYS A 62 -10.38 -13.98 2.50
C LYS A 62 -9.70 -14.86 3.54
N LYS A 63 -8.39 -14.68 3.77
CA LYS A 63 -7.58 -15.51 4.69
C LYS A 63 -7.69 -15.09 6.14
N LYS A 64 -7.60 -13.80 6.43
CA LYS A 64 -7.52 -13.25 7.80
C LYS A 64 -8.79 -12.54 8.26
N LYS A 65 -9.76 -12.32 7.36
CA LYS A 65 -10.98 -11.55 7.61
C LYS A 65 -10.72 -10.12 8.11
N ILE A 66 -9.58 -9.55 7.72
CA ILE A 66 -9.15 -8.19 8.03
C ILE A 66 -9.14 -7.40 6.72
N THR A 67 -9.82 -6.26 6.69
CA THR A 67 -9.78 -5.35 5.55
C THR A 67 -8.52 -4.48 5.64
N VAL A 68 -7.59 -4.65 4.71
CA VAL A 68 -6.35 -3.88 4.66
C VAL A 68 -6.44 -2.82 3.57
N ASN A 69 -6.01 -1.60 3.89
CA ASN A 69 -5.94 -0.52 2.91
C ASN A 69 -4.87 -0.82 1.84
N THR A 70 -5.22 -0.63 0.57
CA THR A 70 -4.32 -0.83 -0.57
C THR A 70 -3.04 0.00 -0.49
N ASN A 71 -3.09 1.20 0.11
CA ASN A 71 -1.91 2.02 0.34
C ASN A 71 -0.95 1.39 1.37
N SER A 72 -1.48 0.76 2.42
CA SER A 72 -0.66 0.05 3.40
C SER A 72 0.04 -1.16 2.79
N ILE A 73 -0.59 -1.82 1.81
CA ILE A 73 0.04 -2.88 1.03
C ILE A 73 1.12 -2.30 0.10
N LYS A 74 0.80 -1.22 -0.61
CA LYS A 74 1.72 -0.54 -1.53
C LYS A 74 3.03 -0.14 -0.85
N GLU A 75 2.96 0.44 0.34
CA GLU A 75 4.10 0.87 1.15
C GLU A 75 5.08 -0.29 1.49
N GLN A 76 4.63 -1.54 1.42
CA GLN A 76 5.46 -2.72 1.72
C GLN A 76 6.19 -3.28 0.49
N LEU A 77 5.99 -2.69 -0.70
CA LEU A 77 6.45 -3.28 -1.95
C LEU A 77 7.59 -2.50 -2.59
N ILE A 78 8.54 -3.26 -3.13
CA ILE A 78 9.46 -2.80 -4.18
C ILE A 78 9.01 -3.48 -5.47
N LEU A 79 8.70 -2.70 -6.50
CA LEU A 79 8.28 -3.21 -7.81
C LEU A 79 9.38 -3.00 -8.84
N PHE A 80 9.80 -4.08 -9.47
CA PHE A 80 10.63 -4.06 -10.68
C PHE A 80 9.72 -4.41 -11.86
N LEU A 81 9.73 -3.59 -12.89
CA LEU A 81 8.85 -3.75 -14.05
C LEU A 81 9.58 -3.45 -15.35
N ARG A 82 9.50 -4.35 -16.29
CA ARG A 82 9.86 -4.13 -17.69
C ARG A 82 8.66 -4.44 -18.56
N CYS A 83 8.35 -3.56 -19.51
CA CYS A 83 7.28 -3.81 -20.45
C CYS A 83 7.56 -3.21 -21.83
N ASP A 84 6.97 -3.84 -22.85
CA ASP A 84 6.99 -3.35 -24.23
C ASP A 84 5.60 -2.82 -24.59
N ILE A 85 5.53 -1.51 -24.85
CA ILE A 85 4.31 -0.74 -25.12
C ILE A 85 4.35 -0.16 -26.52
N GLU A 86 3.24 -0.25 -27.22
CA GLU A 86 3.11 0.35 -28.55
C GLU A 86 2.97 1.86 -28.46
N ASN A 87 3.82 2.58 -29.23
CA ASN A 87 3.80 4.04 -29.31
C ASN A 87 3.71 4.75 -27.94
N PRO A 88 4.67 4.50 -27.01
CA PRO A 88 4.61 5.10 -25.70
C PRO A 88 4.78 6.61 -25.75
N ALA A 89 3.91 7.32 -25.03
CA ALA A 89 4.00 8.77 -24.83
C ALA A 89 4.58 9.06 -23.44
N PHE A 90 5.48 10.02 -23.37
CA PHE A 90 6.14 10.47 -22.14
C PHE A 90 5.78 11.94 -21.87
N ASP A 91 5.89 12.35 -20.61
CA ASP A 91 5.58 13.72 -20.18
C ASP A 91 6.67 14.74 -20.57
N SER A 92 7.90 14.25 -20.80
CA SER A 92 9.06 15.09 -21.04
C SER A 92 10.07 14.44 -22.00
N GLN A 93 11.04 15.23 -22.47
CA GLN A 93 12.14 14.76 -23.30
C GLN A 93 13.06 13.77 -22.56
N THR A 94 13.13 13.84 -21.23
CA THR A 94 13.91 12.93 -20.39
C THR A 94 13.27 11.56 -20.26
N LYS A 95 11.98 11.42 -20.63
CA LYS A 95 11.20 10.16 -20.60
C LYS A 95 11.10 9.53 -19.22
N ASP A 96 11.13 10.34 -18.17
CA ASP A 96 11.09 9.87 -16.78
C ASP A 96 9.74 9.27 -16.38
N PHE A 97 8.65 9.74 -16.98
CA PHE A 97 7.28 9.32 -16.68
C PHE A 97 6.52 8.93 -17.94
N MET A 98 5.98 7.71 -17.99
CA MET A 98 5.19 7.21 -19.11
C MET A 98 3.70 7.54 -18.92
N ASN A 99 3.12 8.26 -19.88
CA ASN A 99 1.78 8.82 -19.74
C ASN A 99 0.70 8.11 -20.60
N THR A 100 1.09 7.12 -21.41
CA THR A 100 0.14 6.35 -22.25
C THR A 100 -0.89 5.64 -21.37
N PRO A 101 -2.20 5.78 -21.63
CA PRO A 101 -3.23 5.05 -20.88
C PRO A 101 -3.19 3.56 -21.20
N SER A 102 -3.62 2.73 -20.25
CA SER A 102 -3.57 1.25 -20.34
C SER A 102 -4.34 0.70 -21.55
N SER A 103 -5.39 1.38 -22.00
CA SER A 103 -6.16 1.01 -23.19
C SER A 103 -5.38 1.10 -24.51
N LYS A 104 -4.22 1.78 -24.50
CA LYS A 104 -3.35 2.00 -25.68
C LYS A 104 -2.00 1.30 -25.56
N PHE A 105 -1.83 0.35 -24.64
CA PHE A 105 -0.55 -0.37 -24.48
C PHE A 105 -0.24 -1.34 -25.63
N GLY A 106 -1.26 -1.74 -26.41
CA GLY A 106 -1.12 -2.76 -27.46
C GLY A 106 -1.00 -4.19 -26.91
N SER A 107 -1.04 -4.35 -25.60
CA SER A 107 -1.01 -5.64 -24.89
C SER A 107 -1.73 -5.52 -23.56
N SER A 108 -2.13 -6.66 -22.99
CA SER A 108 -2.76 -6.73 -21.69
C SER A 108 -1.94 -7.63 -20.77
N CYS A 109 -1.76 -7.25 -19.52
CA CYS A 109 -1.12 -8.07 -18.52
C CYS A 109 -2.08 -8.33 -17.38
N VAL A 110 -2.27 -9.60 -17.04
CA VAL A 110 -3.09 -10.01 -15.91
C VAL A 110 -2.18 -10.73 -14.92
N VAL A 111 -2.02 -10.15 -13.75
CA VAL A 111 -1.23 -10.74 -12.66
C VAL A 111 -1.87 -12.05 -12.19
N SER A 112 -1.09 -13.13 -12.10
CA SER A 112 -1.61 -14.45 -11.71
C SER A 112 -1.96 -14.55 -10.23
N GLU A 113 -2.85 -15.46 -9.87
CA GLU A 113 -3.18 -15.74 -8.47
C GLU A 113 -2.01 -16.41 -7.74
N GLU A 114 -1.22 -17.23 -8.44
CA GLU A 114 -0.02 -17.87 -7.87
C GLU A 114 1.02 -16.83 -7.47
N PHE A 115 1.20 -15.80 -8.27
CA PHE A 115 2.10 -14.69 -7.98
C PHE A 115 1.66 -13.97 -6.70
N ILE A 116 0.36 -13.70 -6.55
CA ILE A 116 -0.21 -13.07 -5.36
C ILE A 116 -0.02 -13.94 -4.11
N GLU A 117 -0.21 -15.26 -4.22
CA GLU A 117 0.04 -16.17 -3.10
C GLU A 117 1.50 -16.18 -2.66
N LYS A 118 2.42 -16.18 -3.62
CA LYS A 118 3.86 -16.12 -3.33
C LYS A 118 4.25 -14.83 -2.62
N ILE A 119 3.72 -13.68 -3.07
CA ILE A 119 3.92 -12.38 -2.41
C ILE A 119 3.35 -12.40 -0.99
N ALA A 120 2.15 -12.92 -0.80
CA ALA A 120 1.54 -13.01 0.52
C ALA A 120 2.39 -13.83 1.50
N LYS A 121 2.97 -14.96 1.03
CA LYS A 121 3.86 -15.82 1.84
C LYS A 121 5.23 -15.21 2.12
N MET A 122 5.63 -14.19 1.37
CA MET A 122 6.92 -13.50 1.52
C MET A 122 6.96 -12.56 2.74
N GLY A 123 5.84 -12.39 3.45
CA GLY A 123 5.74 -11.53 4.64
C GLY A 123 4.99 -10.22 4.41
N VAL A 124 4.57 -9.92 3.18
CA VAL A 124 3.80 -8.70 2.87
C VAL A 124 2.46 -8.68 3.60
N MET A 125 1.82 -9.84 3.74
CA MET A 125 0.56 -9.98 4.45
C MET A 125 0.69 -9.63 5.94
N GLU A 126 1.73 -10.16 6.60
CA GLU A 126 2.01 -9.89 8.01
C GLU A 126 2.34 -8.42 8.24
N ALA A 127 3.20 -7.85 7.41
CA ALA A 127 3.60 -6.45 7.49
C ALA A 127 2.41 -5.50 7.29
N ALA A 128 1.57 -5.75 6.29
CA ALA A 128 0.39 -4.95 6.02
C ALA A 128 -0.67 -5.05 7.13
N CYS A 129 -0.89 -6.22 7.71
CA CYS A 129 -1.78 -6.41 8.85
C CYS A 129 -1.28 -5.69 10.10
N ALA A 130 0.00 -5.81 10.44
CA ALA A 130 0.60 -5.14 11.60
C ALA A 130 0.43 -3.60 11.51
N ILE A 131 0.63 -3.01 10.34
CA ILE A 131 0.42 -1.57 10.14
C ILE A 131 -1.05 -1.19 10.31
N THR A 132 -1.98 -2.02 9.83
CA THR A 132 -3.41 -1.76 9.97
C THR A 132 -3.82 -1.78 11.43
N GLU A 133 -3.39 -2.78 12.20
CA GLU A 133 -3.64 -2.89 13.64
C GLU A 133 -3.08 -1.69 14.42
N VAL A 134 -1.86 -1.23 14.08
CA VAL A 134 -1.27 -0.04 14.70
C VAL A 134 -2.05 1.24 14.33
N LYS A 135 -2.52 1.37 13.09
CA LYS A 135 -3.34 2.52 12.67
C LYS A 135 -4.71 2.50 13.36
N GLU A 136 -5.35 1.35 13.47
CA GLU A 136 -6.62 1.19 14.18
C GLU A 136 -6.48 1.45 15.68
N SER A 137 -5.44 0.96 16.33
CA SER A 137 -5.17 1.25 17.74
C SER A 137 -4.89 2.73 18.02
N LYS A 138 -4.21 3.41 17.10
CA LYS A 138 -3.99 4.87 17.18
C LYS A 138 -5.27 5.66 16.91
N ALA A 139 -6.13 5.19 15.99
CA ALA A 139 -7.43 5.81 15.73
C ALA A 139 -8.38 5.62 16.93
N ALA A 140 -8.42 4.42 17.52
CA ALA A 140 -9.18 4.14 18.74
C ALA A 140 -8.73 5.04 19.91
N LYS A 141 -7.41 5.21 20.11
CA LYS A 141 -6.88 6.15 21.12
C LYS A 141 -7.22 7.61 20.83
N LYS A 142 -7.40 8.01 19.57
CA LYS A 142 -7.84 9.37 19.20
C LYS A 142 -9.34 9.61 19.38
N THR A 143 -10.16 8.56 19.25
CA THR A 143 -11.61 8.65 19.50
C THR A 143 -11.94 8.56 20.97
N ASP A 144 -11.07 7.95 21.77
CA ASP A 144 -11.15 7.91 23.20
C ASP A 144 -10.60 9.26 23.73
N GLY A 145 -11.47 10.21 23.97
CA GLY A 145 -11.11 11.52 24.56
C GLY A 145 -11.16 12.77 23.68
N THR A 146 -11.67 12.72 22.45
CA THR A 146 -11.71 13.89 21.55
C THR A 146 -12.87 14.86 21.81
N LYS A 147 -13.69 14.68 22.84
CA LYS A 147 -14.77 15.60 23.20
C LYS A 147 -14.80 15.93 24.69
N SER A 148 -13.66 16.27 25.28
CA SER A 148 -13.72 17.04 26.49
C SER A 148 -14.14 18.45 26.11
N LYS A 149 -15.34 18.89 26.50
CA LYS A 149 -15.63 20.30 26.63
C LYS A 149 -14.66 20.81 27.70
N ASN A 150 -13.56 21.45 27.32
CA ASN A 150 -12.69 22.12 28.24
C ASN A 150 -13.55 23.01 29.16
N VAL A 151 -13.60 22.63 30.43
CA VAL A 151 -14.26 23.47 31.42
C VAL A 151 -13.51 24.80 31.47
N ARG A 152 -14.13 25.84 30.95
CA ARG A 152 -13.51 27.16 30.91
C ARG A 152 -13.15 27.61 32.32
N GLY A 153 -11.90 27.93 32.58
CA GLY A 153 -11.43 28.52 33.83
C GLY A 153 -10.50 27.66 34.67
N ILE A 154 -10.21 26.40 34.27
CA ILE A 154 -9.28 25.54 35.00
C ILE A 154 -8.15 25.08 34.06
N PRO A 155 -7.04 25.86 33.97
CA PRO A 155 -6.00 25.64 32.96
C PRO A 155 -5.18 24.37 33.14
N LYS A 156 -5.30 23.67 34.28
CA LYS A 156 -4.58 22.43 34.59
C LYS A 156 -5.48 21.18 34.64
N LEU A 157 -6.75 21.29 34.27
CA LEU A 157 -7.66 20.14 34.26
C LEU A 157 -7.37 19.29 33.03
N ILE A 158 -7.04 18.03 33.29
CA ILE A 158 -6.95 16.98 32.25
C ILE A 158 -8.11 16.03 32.49
N ASP A 159 -9.08 16.05 31.58
CA ASP A 159 -10.24 15.16 31.68
C ASP A 159 -9.85 13.70 31.42
N ALA A 160 -10.49 12.77 32.13
CA ALA A 160 -10.36 11.36 31.86
C ALA A 160 -10.98 11.03 30.48
N ASN A 161 -10.46 9.99 29.83
CA ASN A 161 -10.88 9.58 28.48
C ASN A 161 -12.39 9.31 28.32
N TRP A 162 -13.06 8.92 29.40
CA TRP A 162 -14.50 8.63 29.42
C TRP A 162 -15.32 9.70 30.11
N ALA A 163 -14.72 10.83 30.43
CA ALA A 163 -15.45 11.94 31.04
C ALA A 163 -16.60 12.43 30.13
N GLY A 164 -17.81 12.52 30.66
CA GLY A 164 -19.00 12.90 29.92
C GLY A 164 -19.60 11.84 29.00
N THR A 165 -19.15 10.59 29.07
CA THR A 165 -19.73 9.43 28.38
C THR A 165 -20.57 8.57 29.35
N GLU A 166 -21.32 7.58 28.84
CA GLU A 166 -22.04 6.61 29.68
C GLU A 166 -21.13 5.84 30.64
N LYS A 167 -19.83 5.76 30.35
CA LYS A 167 -18.80 5.11 31.17
C LYS A 167 -18.09 6.07 32.14
N SER A 168 -18.58 7.29 32.28
CA SER A 168 -17.96 8.30 33.15
C SER A 168 -17.86 7.88 34.62
N SER A 169 -18.75 6.98 35.08
CA SER A 169 -18.70 6.41 36.44
C SER A 169 -17.47 5.53 36.72
N LEU A 170 -16.77 5.10 35.67
CA LEU A 170 -15.54 4.31 35.77
C LEU A 170 -14.27 5.20 35.83
N CYS A 171 -14.40 6.49 35.69
CA CYS A 171 -13.28 7.42 35.77
C CYS A 171 -12.84 7.63 37.22
N THR A 172 -11.53 7.59 37.45
CA THR A 172 -10.94 7.90 38.77
C THR A 172 -10.41 9.32 38.74
N VAL A 173 -10.72 10.10 39.79
CA VAL A 173 -10.18 11.44 40.01
C VAL A 173 -8.95 11.32 40.89
N ILE A 174 -7.84 11.89 40.44
CA ILE A 174 -6.57 11.93 41.17
C ILE A 174 -6.29 13.41 41.48
N PHE A 175 -6.05 13.69 42.76
CA PHE A 175 -5.70 15.02 43.26
C PHE A 175 -4.22 15.17 43.52
#